data_1e949c8fcc0ce42157e005f431ad1fe2
#
_entry.id   1e949c8fcc0ce42157e005f431ad1fe2
#
_cell.length_a   1.000
_cell.length_b   1.000
_cell.length_c   1.000
_cell.angle_alpha   90.00
_cell.angle_beta   90.00
_cell.angle_gamma   90.00
#
_symmetry.space_group_name_H-M   'P 1'
#
loop_
_entity.id
_entity.type
_entity.pdbx_description
1 polymer ?
#
loop_
_entity_poly.entity_id
_entity_poly.type
_entity_poly.pdbx_seq_one_letter_code
_entity_poly.pdbx_strand_id
1 'polypeptide(L)'
;MKPTATAFAVLALTAATAVASAHPAALGSVPKPGPALAARIAAGDCEVYGIVHWGLNTYTDREWGFGDEDPALLNPAHFDADQIVGACKAGGLGGLIVVAKHHDGFCLWPTKTTEHNVSKSPFRGGKGDYVREMERACRKAGLKFGVYVSPWDRHDPDYATPRYVEKYHAQIKELLNGDYGEVFEMWFDGANGGDGWYGGAKECRKIGDDYYRFPEVFRFVRELQPKVCIFAGELDDSDFRWPGNEKGELDPNSCATICTVGGFADGKYGNPEYKNRINRGMRRFENTAAQPMFFRVCECDFPMRPGWVYHEKERGRTKSAAYLMQRYLNTVGNGGTMNIGIAPNKDGRLDEEDVKALKGFKTLKDAFFGDCHGKCNVIVAWEDVSNGEISKDWTVKYKDKVVASGTTLGIKRIRVLDEAVPNNDLEWNSGNIDGTPPGEVYSARVRFYYADPELVKLVKSATTDSGETDTAKWMTAGKQGATTTH
;
A
#
# COMPACT_ATOMS: atom_id res chain seq x y z
N MET A 1 -44.27 33.02 -48.35
CA MET A 1 -43.81 31.68 -48.02
C MET A 1 -42.66 31.82 -47.03
N LYS A 2 -42.85 31.51 -45.75
CA LYS A 2 -41.83 31.53 -44.73
C LYS A 2 -41.28 30.10 -44.57
N PRO A 3 -39.99 29.87 -44.41
CA PRO A 3 -39.48 28.58 -44.03
C PRO A 3 -39.52 28.39 -42.51
N THR A 4 -40.07 27.28 -42.08
CA THR A 4 -40.12 26.78 -40.70
C THR A 4 -38.75 26.26 -40.28
N ALA A 5 -38.23 26.82 -39.16
CA ALA A 5 -37.01 26.30 -38.49
C ALA A 5 -37.38 25.12 -37.59
N THR A 6 -36.80 23.96 -37.88
CA THR A 6 -36.90 22.79 -37.06
C THR A 6 -35.79 22.84 -35.98
N ALA A 7 -36.17 23.01 -34.73
CA ALA A 7 -35.25 22.96 -33.60
C ALA A 7 -34.92 21.51 -33.25
N PHE A 8 -33.66 21.11 -33.37
CA PHE A 8 -33.15 19.87 -32.81
C PHE A 8 -32.84 20.09 -31.32
N ALA A 9 -33.64 19.49 -30.47
CA ALA A 9 -33.34 19.39 -29.04
C ALA A 9 -32.29 18.29 -28.85
N VAL A 10 -31.09 18.70 -28.52
CA VAL A 10 -30.04 17.79 -28.05
C VAL A 10 -30.33 17.50 -26.58
N LEU A 11 -30.86 16.32 -26.31
CA LEU A 11 -30.97 15.78 -24.94
C LEU A 11 -29.57 15.40 -24.48
N ALA A 12 -28.92 16.23 -23.68
CA ALA A 12 -27.72 15.87 -22.93
C ALA A 12 -28.14 14.95 -21.80
N LEU A 13 -27.93 13.61 -22.01
CA LEU A 13 -28.07 12.63 -20.96
C LEU A 13 -26.82 12.74 -20.06
N THR A 14 -26.89 13.53 -19.00
CA THR A 14 -25.91 13.51 -17.92
C THR A 14 -26.16 12.25 -17.09
N ALA A 15 -25.47 11.16 -17.43
CA ALA A 15 -25.32 10.04 -16.54
C ALA A 15 -24.45 10.49 -15.37
N ALA A 16 -25.07 10.96 -14.30
CA ALA A 16 -24.42 11.08 -13.01
C ALA A 16 -24.15 9.68 -12.51
N THR A 17 -22.97 9.14 -12.83
CA THR A 17 -22.42 7.97 -12.13
C THR A 17 -22.19 8.43 -10.70
N ALA A 18 -23.06 8.02 -9.79
CA ALA A 18 -22.84 8.17 -8.36
C ALA A 18 -21.55 7.42 -8.03
N VAL A 19 -20.48 8.16 -7.79
CA VAL A 19 -19.26 7.60 -7.21
C VAL A 19 -19.64 7.18 -5.79
N ALA A 20 -19.82 5.88 -5.58
CA ALA A 20 -20.06 5.34 -4.25
C ALA A 20 -18.76 5.52 -3.46
N SER A 21 -18.68 6.57 -2.67
CA SER A 21 -17.70 6.69 -1.59
C SER A 21 -17.91 5.52 -0.61
N ALA A 22 -16.86 5.11 0.10
CA ALA A 22 -16.99 4.15 1.19
C ALA A 22 -17.84 4.80 2.30
N HIS A 23 -19.16 4.68 2.22
CA HIS A 23 -20.04 5.26 3.22
C HIS A 23 -19.95 4.48 4.52
N PRO A 24 -20.03 5.17 5.68
CA PRO A 24 -20.14 4.49 6.96
C PRO A 24 -21.38 3.58 6.90
N ALA A 25 -21.20 2.32 7.29
CA ALA A 25 -22.31 1.40 7.36
C ALA A 25 -23.35 1.92 8.34
N ALA A 26 -24.63 1.90 7.96
CA ALA A 26 -25.71 2.19 8.89
C ALA A 26 -25.60 1.27 10.11
N LEU A 27 -26.01 1.73 11.29
CA LEU A 27 -26.08 0.92 12.50
C LEU A 27 -26.77 -0.41 12.19
N GLY A 28 -26.04 -1.51 12.27
CA GLY A 28 -26.57 -2.84 11.96
C GLY A 28 -25.99 -3.50 10.71
N SER A 29 -25.38 -2.78 9.73
CA SER A 29 -24.79 -3.39 8.56
C SER A 29 -23.28 -3.67 8.73
N VAL A 30 -22.76 -4.67 8.01
CA VAL A 30 -21.32 -4.94 7.94
C VAL A 30 -20.70 -3.97 6.94
N PRO A 31 -19.62 -3.25 7.28
CA PRO A 31 -18.93 -2.38 6.32
C PRO A 31 -18.40 -3.19 5.13
N LYS A 32 -18.54 -2.64 3.93
CA LYS A 32 -18.10 -3.28 2.68
C LYS A 32 -16.99 -2.46 2.03
N PRO A 33 -16.08 -3.10 1.25
CA PRO A 33 -15.09 -2.36 0.47
C PRO A 33 -15.78 -1.47 -0.56
N GLY A 34 -15.21 -0.28 -0.81
CA GLY A 34 -15.59 0.57 -1.93
C GLY A 34 -15.31 -0.13 -3.27
N PRO A 35 -15.94 0.31 -4.39
CA PRO A 35 -15.84 -0.39 -5.68
C PRO A 35 -14.41 -0.59 -6.19
N ALA A 36 -13.53 0.40 -6.05
CA ALA A 36 -12.14 0.31 -6.47
C ALA A 36 -11.38 -0.74 -5.66
N LEU A 37 -11.51 -0.68 -4.34
CA LEU A 37 -10.88 -1.64 -3.43
C LEU A 37 -11.44 -3.06 -3.62
N ALA A 38 -12.76 -3.21 -3.80
CA ALA A 38 -13.39 -4.50 -4.09
C ALA A 38 -12.83 -5.13 -5.37
N ALA A 39 -12.70 -4.35 -6.45
CA ALA A 39 -12.11 -4.82 -7.69
C ALA A 39 -10.63 -5.22 -7.52
N ARG A 40 -9.85 -4.46 -6.74
CA ARG A 40 -8.45 -4.77 -6.44
C ARG A 40 -8.31 -6.05 -5.62
N ILE A 41 -9.15 -6.27 -4.61
CA ILE A 41 -9.15 -7.50 -3.82
C ILE A 41 -9.52 -8.69 -4.69
N ALA A 42 -10.57 -8.58 -5.52
CA ALA A 42 -11.01 -9.66 -6.41
C ALA A 42 -9.95 -10.05 -7.45
N ALA A 43 -9.17 -9.09 -7.95
CA ALA A 43 -8.08 -9.34 -8.88
C ALA A 43 -6.93 -10.14 -8.23
N GLY A 44 -6.70 -9.98 -6.92
CA GLY A 44 -5.66 -10.70 -6.17
C GLY A 44 -4.22 -10.43 -6.62
N ASP A 45 -4.02 -9.44 -7.48
CA ASP A 45 -2.75 -9.20 -8.17
C ASP A 45 -1.88 -8.10 -7.53
N CYS A 46 -2.35 -7.48 -6.46
CA CYS A 46 -1.69 -6.35 -5.81
C CYS A 46 -1.61 -6.49 -4.29
N GLU A 47 -1.19 -7.65 -3.80
CA GLU A 47 -0.90 -7.88 -2.37
C GLU A 47 0.44 -7.28 -1.96
N VAL A 48 1.42 -7.28 -2.88
CA VAL A 48 2.78 -6.78 -2.69
C VAL A 48 3.08 -5.76 -3.79
N TYR A 49 3.47 -4.58 -3.39
CA TYR A 49 3.87 -3.49 -4.27
C TYR A 49 4.97 -2.66 -3.60
N GLY A 50 5.46 -1.64 -4.26
CA GLY A 50 6.51 -0.82 -3.71
C GLY A 50 6.20 0.67 -3.79
N ILE A 51 6.84 1.44 -2.92
CA ILE A 51 6.86 2.90 -2.96
C ILE A 51 8.28 3.37 -3.21
N VAL A 52 8.48 4.13 -4.29
CA VAL A 52 9.81 4.48 -4.79
C VAL A 52 10.18 5.90 -4.36
N HIS A 53 11.15 6.00 -3.45
CA HIS A 53 11.68 7.27 -2.94
C HIS A 53 12.98 7.62 -3.66
N TRP A 54 12.91 8.63 -4.52
CA TRP A 54 14.06 9.19 -5.24
C TRP A 54 13.81 10.66 -5.54
N GLY A 55 14.82 11.50 -5.41
CA GLY A 55 14.70 12.93 -5.64
C GLY A 55 15.86 13.70 -5.03
N LEU A 56 15.69 14.98 -4.69
CA LEU A 56 16.73 15.82 -4.08
C LEU A 56 17.23 15.24 -2.76
N ASN A 57 16.38 14.56 -2.00
CA ASN A 57 16.72 13.87 -0.75
C ASN A 57 17.85 12.84 -0.95
N THR A 58 17.83 12.09 -2.08
CA THR A 58 18.89 11.15 -2.45
C THR A 58 20.24 11.86 -2.62
N TYR A 59 20.23 13.07 -3.19
CA TYR A 59 21.46 13.84 -3.46
C TYR A 59 22.00 14.56 -2.23
N THR A 60 21.11 14.96 -1.31
CA THR A 60 21.47 15.67 -0.08
C THR A 60 21.68 14.75 1.11
N ASP A 61 21.52 13.43 0.94
CA ASP A 61 21.69 12.42 2.00
C ASP A 61 20.76 12.66 3.20
N ARG A 62 19.47 12.96 2.94
CA ARG A 62 18.46 13.29 3.95
C ARG A 62 17.18 12.52 3.74
N GLU A 63 16.61 12.00 4.84
CA GLU A 63 15.25 11.42 4.81
C GLU A 63 14.20 12.51 4.51
N TRP A 64 14.32 13.67 5.10
CA TRP A 64 13.47 14.83 4.88
C TRP A 64 14.31 16.04 4.46
N GLY A 65 14.14 16.49 3.23
CA GLY A 65 14.75 17.73 2.73
C GLY A 65 14.18 18.96 3.45
N PHE A 66 14.88 20.08 3.35
CA PHE A 66 14.48 21.33 3.99
C PHE A 66 13.62 22.24 3.12
N GLY A 67 13.52 21.97 1.82
CA GLY A 67 12.82 22.79 0.85
C GLY A 67 13.66 23.96 0.31
N ASP A 68 14.94 24.01 0.65
CA ASP A 68 15.91 24.99 0.13
C ASP A 68 16.99 24.33 -0.75
N GLU A 69 16.80 23.08 -1.12
CA GLU A 69 17.71 22.33 -1.98
C GLU A 69 17.71 22.89 -3.41
N ASP A 70 18.92 23.04 -3.98
CA ASP A 70 19.07 23.48 -5.37
C ASP A 70 18.63 22.38 -6.35
N PRO A 71 17.65 22.63 -7.23
CA PRO A 71 17.25 21.70 -8.29
C PRO A 71 18.42 21.19 -9.15
N ALA A 72 19.52 21.98 -9.29
CA ALA A 72 20.70 21.60 -10.05
C ALA A 72 21.40 20.34 -9.49
N LEU A 73 21.15 19.96 -8.25
CA LEU A 73 21.69 18.74 -7.64
C LEU A 73 21.13 17.47 -8.31
N LEU A 74 19.89 17.51 -8.85
CA LEU A 74 19.26 16.37 -9.50
C LEU A 74 19.84 16.15 -10.91
N ASN A 75 20.97 15.46 -10.97
CA ASN A 75 21.69 15.19 -12.21
C ASN A 75 22.20 13.74 -12.28
N PRO A 76 21.30 12.74 -12.41
CA PRO A 76 21.74 11.36 -12.52
C PRO A 76 22.49 11.10 -13.82
N ALA A 77 23.62 10.41 -13.73
CA ALA A 77 24.42 10.06 -14.92
C ALA A 77 23.75 8.94 -15.75
N HIS A 78 23.04 8.02 -15.09
CA HIS A 78 22.58 6.77 -15.70
C HIS A 78 21.16 6.40 -15.29
N PHE A 79 20.25 7.38 -15.14
CA PHE A 79 18.86 7.11 -14.75
C PHE A 79 18.21 6.08 -15.68
N ASP A 80 17.67 5.03 -15.07
CA ASP A 80 17.11 3.86 -15.78
C ASP A 80 15.85 3.35 -15.09
N ALA A 81 14.70 3.90 -15.47
CA ALA A 81 13.39 3.50 -14.97
C ALA A 81 13.09 2.01 -15.27
N ASP A 82 13.54 1.50 -16.43
CA ASP A 82 13.32 0.09 -16.81
C ASP A 82 14.07 -0.87 -15.86
N GLN A 83 15.26 -0.50 -15.37
CA GLN A 83 16.03 -1.29 -14.42
C GLN A 83 15.30 -1.34 -13.06
N ILE A 84 14.84 -0.19 -12.54
CA ILE A 84 14.11 -0.10 -11.27
C ILE A 84 12.84 -0.96 -11.34
N VAL A 85 12.00 -0.71 -12.34
CA VAL A 85 10.73 -1.39 -12.52
C VAL A 85 10.92 -2.87 -12.83
N GLY A 86 11.93 -3.22 -13.66
CA GLY A 86 12.27 -4.60 -13.99
C GLY A 86 12.71 -5.41 -12.79
N ALA A 87 13.48 -4.82 -11.87
CA ALA A 87 13.88 -5.45 -10.62
C ALA A 87 12.67 -5.72 -9.70
N CYS A 88 11.77 -4.74 -9.55
CA CYS A 88 10.54 -4.89 -8.77
C CYS A 88 9.61 -5.96 -9.37
N LYS A 89 9.45 -5.98 -10.70
CA LYS A 89 8.71 -7.04 -11.41
C LYS A 89 9.31 -8.43 -11.16
N ALA A 90 10.64 -8.54 -11.25
CA ALA A 90 11.34 -9.79 -10.96
C ALA A 90 11.21 -10.22 -9.49
N GLY A 91 11.01 -9.27 -8.57
CA GLY A 91 10.67 -9.48 -7.17
C GLY A 91 9.21 -9.90 -6.93
N GLY A 92 8.37 -9.93 -7.99
CA GLY A 92 6.96 -10.31 -7.87
C GLY A 92 6.06 -9.22 -7.31
N LEU A 93 6.46 -7.94 -7.41
CA LEU A 93 5.61 -6.80 -7.07
C LEU A 93 4.56 -6.61 -8.16
N GLY A 94 3.32 -6.26 -7.77
CA GLY A 94 2.20 -6.03 -8.67
C GLY A 94 2.06 -4.58 -9.14
N GLY A 95 2.70 -3.64 -8.45
CA GLY A 95 2.63 -2.21 -8.76
C GLY A 95 3.74 -1.40 -8.08
N LEU A 96 3.88 -0.14 -8.48
CA LEU A 96 4.78 0.82 -7.85
C LEU A 96 4.06 2.15 -7.64
N ILE A 97 4.18 2.69 -6.43
CA ILE A 97 3.80 4.05 -6.09
C ILE A 97 5.05 4.91 -6.23
N VAL A 98 4.99 5.92 -7.08
CA VAL A 98 6.11 6.81 -7.35
C VAL A 98 5.94 8.07 -6.50
N VAL A 99 6.94 8.37 -5.68
CA VAL A 99 6.99 9.64 -4.94
C VAL A 99 7.22 10.76 -5.95
N ALA A 100 6.12 11.43 -6.32
CA ALA A 100 6.17 12.55 -7.27
C ALA A 100 6.60 13.86 -6.59
N LYS A 101 6.21 14.07 -5.33
CA LYS A 101 6.66 15.19 -4.48
C LYS A 101 6.80 14.71 -3.04
N HIS A 102 7.97 14.84 -2.45
CA HIS A 102 8.21 14.60 -1.02
C HIS A 102 8.04 15.90 -0.21
N HIS A 103 8.33 15.86 1.10
CA HIS A 103 8.18 16.99 2.02
C HIS A 103 9.05 18.21 1.68
N ASP A 104 10.12 18.04 0.91
CA ASP A 104 10.96 19.13 0.40
C ASP A 104 10.25 20.01 -0.64
N GLY A 105 9.05 19.61 -1.08
CA GLY A 105 8.25 20.33 -2.07
C GLY A 105 8.75 20.21 -3.50
N PHE A 106 9.85 19.45 -3.76
CA PHE A 106 10.38 19.29 -5.10
C PHE A 106 9.50 18.36 -5.93
N CYS A 107 8.96 18.91 -7.02
CA CYS A 107 8.10 18.16 -7.94
C CYS A 107 8.92 17.44 -9.02
N LEU A 108 8.85 16.12 -9.06
CA LEU A 108 9.57 15.28 -10.02
C LEU A 108 8.89 15.17 -11.41
N TRP A 109 7.92 16.04 -11.68
CA TRP A 109 7.30 16.28 -12.98
C TRP A 109 7.30 17.79 -13.28
N PRO A 110 7.19 18.22 -14.55
CA PRO A 110 7.22 19.64 -14.93
C PRO A 110 5.90 20.34 -14.59
N THR A 111 5.60 20.45 -13.30
CA THR A 111 4.40 21.14 -12.80
C THR A 111 4.38 22.62 -13.18
N LYS A 112 3.18 23.16 -13.32
CA LYS A 112 2.95 24.61 -13.56
C LYS A 112 2.77 25.42 -12.26
N THR A 113 2.74 24.73 -11.11
CA THR A 113 2.38 25.34 -9.82
C THR A 113 3.56 25.93 -9.06
N THR A 114 4.76 25.47 -9.33
CA THR A 114 6.00 25.94 -8.68
C THR A 114 7.20 25.85 -9.63
N GLU A 115 8.19 26.70 -9.43
CA GLU A 115 9.50 26.61 -10.10
C GLU A 115 10.42 25.55 -9.46
N HIS A 116 10.08 25.05 -8.25
CA HIS A 116 10.84 23.99 -7.57
C HIS A 116 10.44 22.63 -8.13
N ASN A 117 10.87 22.34 -9.37
CA ASN A 117 10.51 21.13 -10.08
C ASN A 117 11.64 20.65 -11.01
N VAL A 118 11.47 19.44 -11.52
CA VAL A 118 12.46 18.72 -12.33
C VAL A 118 12.88 19.45 -13.61
N SER A 119 12.07 20.34 -14.18
CA SER A 119 12.42 21.11 -15.37
C SER A 119 13.50 22.19 -15.09
N LYS A 120 13.75 22.47 -13.81
CA LYS A 120 14.83 23.39 -13.38
C LYS A 120 16.12 22.64 -13.02
N SER A 121 16.12 21.33 -13.11
CA SER A 121 17.30 20.48 -12.93
C SER A 121 17.97 20.17 -14.27
N PRO A 122 19.26 19.76 -14.29
CA PRO A 122 19.92 19.29 -15.50
C PRO A 122 19.43 17.91 -15.96
N PHE A 123 18.54 17.24 -15.23
CA PHE A 123 18.00 15.94 -15.63
C PHE A 123 17.41 15.98 -17.04
N ARG A 124 17.90 15.10 -17.92
CA ARG A 124 17.54 15.06 -19.35
C ARG A 124 17.70 16.42 -20.06
N GLY A 125 18.70 17.23 -19.64
CA GLY A 125 18.93 18.57 -20.22
C GLY A 125 17.80 19.57 -19.92
N GLY A 126 17.19 19.50 -18.75
CA GLY A 126 16.08 20.37 -18.34
C GLY A 126 14.71 19.97 -18.94
N LYS A 127 14.60 18.78 -19.53
CA LYS A 127 13.37 18.24 -20.14
C LYS A 127 12.90 16.95 -19.46
N GLY A 128 13.46 16.63 -18.29
CA GLY A 128 13.14 15.42 -17.55
C GLY A 128 11.73 15.46 -16.99
N ASP A 129 11.09 14.31 -16.97
CA ASP A 129 9.83 14.03 -16.28
C ASP A 129 9.97 12.62 -15.68
N TYR A 130 10.46 12.57 -14.43
CA TYR A 130 10.68 11.31 -13.73
C TYR A 130 9.40 10.50 -13.58
N VAL A 131 8.28 11.16 -13.26
CA VAL A 131 6.98 10.51 -13.07
C VAL A 131 6.55 9.84 -14.37
N ARG A 132 6.73 10.52 -15.51
CA ARG A 132 6.44 9.98 -16.85
C ARG A 132 7.33 8.80 -17.22
N GLU A 133 8.63 8.88 -16.90
CA GLU A 133 9.56 7.80 -17.21
C GLU A 133 9.22 6.53 -16.41
N MET A 134 8.90 6.69 -15.11
CA MET A 134 8.48 5.58 -14.25
C MET A 134 7.12 5.00 -14.67
N GLU A 135 6.14 5.85 -15.02
CA GLU A 135 4.84 5.41 -15.53
C GLU A 135 5.00 4.53 -16.77
N ARG A 136 5.78 5.00 -17.76
CA ARG A 136 6.03 4.25 -19.00
C ARG A 136 6.73 2.91 -18.74
N ALA A 137 7.70 2.90 -17.83
CA ALA A 137 8.38 1.67 -17.46
C ALA A 137 7.44 0.69 -16.75
N CYS A 138 6.56 1.14 -15.85
CA CYS A 138 5.54 0.33 -15.21
C CYS A 138 4.60 -0.28 -16.25
N ARG A 139 4.06 0.53 -17.14
CA ARG A 139 3.18 0.07 -18.23
C ARG A 139 3.85 -0.95 -19.14
N LYS A 140 5.08 -0.69 -19.57
CA LYS A 140 5.88 -1.61 -20.38
C LYS A 140 6.11 -2.96 -19.70
N ALA A 141 6.35 -2.94 -18.38
CA ALA A 141 6.54 -4.13 -17.58
C ALA A 141 5.22 -4.84 -17.19
N GLY A 142 4.06 -4.21 -17.41
CA GLY A 142 2.76 -4.69 -16.92
C GLY A 142 2.61 -4.60 -15.41
N LEU A 143 3.28 -3.63 -14.77
CA LEU A 143 3.04 -3.24 -13.38
C LEU A 143 2.00 -2.13 -13.31
N LYS A 144 1.24 -2.09 -12.22
CA LYS A 144 0.36 -0.98 -11.91
C LYS A 144 1.19 0.23 -11.47
N PHE A 145 0.69 1.42 -11.84
CA PHE A 145 1.34 2.69 -11.52
C PHE A 145 0.48 3.49 -10.55
N GLY A 146 1.09 3.94 -9.45
CA GLY A 146 0.50 4.82 -8.45
C GLY A 146 1.38 6.04 -8.20
N VAL A 147 0.85 7.03 -7.51
CA VAL A 147 1.56 8.27 -7.17
C VAL A 147 1.41 8.66 -5.71
N TYR A 148 2.46 9.22 -5.16
CA TYR A 148 2.51 9.83 -3.83
C TYR A 148 2.77 11.32 -4.00
N VAL A 149 1.99 12.15 -3.34
CA VAL A 149 2.19 13.62 -3.29
C VAL A 149 2.08 14.06 -1.84
N SER A 150 3.21 14.46 -1.25
CA SER A 150 3.21 14.99 0.12
C SER A 150 2.29 16.20 0.24
N PRO A 151 1.37 16.23 1.19
CA PRO A 151 0.62 17.44 1.51
C PRO A 151 1.47 18.49 2.23
N TRP A 152 2.44 18.05 3.04
CA TRP A 152 3.42 18.94 3.64
C TRP A 152 4.44 19.41 2.60
N ASP A 153 4.69 20.71 2.55
CA ASP A 153 5.59 21.33 1.59
C ASP A 153 6.48 22.34 2.32
N ARG A 154 7.76 22.04 2.38
CA ARG A 154 8.75 22.85 3.08
C ARG A 154 9.38 23.94 2.21
N HIS A 155 9.05 23.94 0.91
CA HIS A 155 9.54 24.93 -0.07
C HIS A 155 8.56 26.07 -0.29
N ASP A 156 7.25 25.77 -0.45
CA ASP A 156 6.27 26.76 -0.92
C ASP A 156 6.01 27.85 0.12
N PRO A 157 6.28 29.14 -0.20
CA PRO A 157 6.06 30.26 0.72
C PRO A 157 4.60 30.47 1.12
N ASP A 158 3.65 29.92 0.37
CA ASP A 158 2.24 29.98 0.68
C ASP A 158 1.78 28.84 1.61
N TYR A 159 2.68 27.91 2.04
CA TYR A 159 2.32 26.84 2.95
C TYR A 159 1.62 27.38 4.22
N ALA A 160 0.61 26.67 4.72
CA ALA A 160 -0.29 27.08 5.79
C ALA A 160 -1.22 28.26 5.45
N THR A 161 -1.40 28.57 4.15
CA THR A 161 -2.42 29.52 3.67
C THR A 161 -3.39 28.83 2.69
N PRO A 162 -4.59 29.40 2.42
CA PRO A 162 -5.50 28.85 1.43
C PRO A 162 -4.90 28.76 0.02
N ARG A 163 -3.96 29.65 -0.34
CA ARG A 163 -3.30 29.67 -1.65
C ARG A 163 -2.49 28.41 -1.90
N TYR A 164 -1.80 27.88 -0.88
CA TYR A 164 -1.10 26.63 -1.00
C TYR A 164 -2.06 25.46 -1.25
N VAL A 165 -3.20 25.43 -0.58
CA VAL A 165 -4.21 24.37 -0.79
C VAL A 165 -4.65 24.31 -2.24
N GLU A 166 -4.89 25.46 -2.89
CA GLU A 166 -5.23 25.51 -4.32
C GLU A 166 -4.09 24.98 -5.21
N LYS A 167 -2.83 25.34 -4.88
CA LYS A 167 -1.66 24.79 -5.59
C LYS A 167 -1.56 23.28 -5.42
N TYR A 168 -1.71 22.79 -4.19
CA TYR A 168 -1.65 21.36 -3.88
C TYR A 168 -2.74 20.57 -4.63
N HIS A 169 -3.99 21.08 -4.64
CA HIS A 169 -5.06 20.46 -5.43
C HIS A 169 -4.75 20.49 -6.93
N ALA A 170 -4.14 21.55 -7.44
CA ALA A 170 -3.73 21.62 -8.84
C ALA A 170 -2.64 20.60 -9.17
N GLN A 171 -1.66 20.42 -8.30
CA GLN A 171 -0.60 19.38 -8.43
C GLN A 171 -1.20 17.98 -8.55
N ILE A 172 -2.15 17.63 -7.68
CA ILE A 172 -2.83 16.34 -7.74
C ILE A 172 -3.60 16.20 -9.06
N LYS A 173 -4.31 17.22 -9.50
CA LYS A 173 -5.07 17.20 -10.76
C LYS A 173 -4.15 17.05 -11.98
N GLU A 174 -2.97 17.68 -12.00
CA GLU A 174 -1.98 17.50 -13.07
C GLU A 174 -1.55 16.04 -13.22
N LEU A 175 -1.40 15.31 -12.12
CA LEU A 175 -0.98 13.89 -12.11
C LEU A 175 -2.13 12.93 -12.47
N LEU A 176 -3.39 13.31 -12.21
CA LEU A 176 -4.56 12.44 -12.36
C LEU A 176 -5.43 12.74 -13.57
N ASN A 177 -5.13 13.78 -14.37
CA ASN A 177 -5.93 14.23 -15.51
C ASN A 177 -5.96 13.25 -16.70
N GLY A 178 -5.28 12.11 -16.61
CA GLY A 178 -5.16 11.10 -17.65
C GLY A 178 -3.86 11.18 -18.45
N ASP A 179 -3.09 12.26 -18.36
CA ASP A 179 -1.80 12.36 -19.05
C ASP A 179 -0.83 11.23 -18.61
N TYR A 180 -0.82 10.88 -17.32
CA TYR A 180 -0.03 9.77 -16.76
C TYR A 180 -0.80 8.42 -16.79
N GLY A 181 -1.95 8.34 -17.47
CA GLY A 181 -2.74 7.14 -17.63
C GLY A 181 -3.52 6.74 -16.37
N GLU A 182 -3.81 5.43 -16.24
CA GLU A 182 -4.56 4.91 -15.09
C GLU A 182 -3.64 4.82 -13.86
N VAL A 183 -4.10 5.40 -12.74
CA VAL A 183 -3.42 5.37 -11.44
C VAL A 183 -4.15 4.38 -10.54
N PHE A 184 -3.44 3.33 -10.05
CA PHE A 184 -4.06 2.32 -9.21
C PHE A 184 -4.19 2.74 -7.75
N GLU A 185 -3.30 3.64 -7.31
CA GLU A 185 -3.29 4.14 -5.94
C GLU A 185 -2.76 5.58 -5.87
N MET A 186 -3.49 6.42 -5.14
CA MET A 186 -3.08 7.75 -4.73
C MET A 186 -2.72 7.73 -3.26
N TRP A 187 -1.48 8.09 -2.93
CA TRP A 187 -0.92 7.99 -1.60
C TRP A 187 -0.67 9.36 -0.98
N PHE A 188 -1.30 9.61 0.15
CA PHE A 188 -1.20 10.85 0.93
C PHE A 188 -0.49 10.57 2.24
N ASP A 189 0.62 11.27 2.48
CA ASP A 189 1.36 11.20 3.73
C ASP A 189 0.66 11.98 4.84
N GLY A 190 0.75 11.47 6.06
CA GLY A 190 0.25 12.15 7.26
C GLY A 190 1.27 13.08 7.93
N ALA A 191 2.54 13.06 7.50
CA ALA A 191 3.56 13.89 8.09
C ALA A 191 3.34 15.38 7.75
N ASN A 192 3.51 16.24 8.75
CA ASN A 192 3.42 17.69 8.64
C ASN A 192 4.48 18.41 9.46
N GLY A 193 5.54 17.69 9.90
CA GLY A 193 6.58 18.20 10.77
C GLY A 193 6.13 18.47 12.20
N GLY A 194 4.95 17.97 12.59
CA GLY A 194 4.36 18.15 13.91
C GLY A 194 3.63 19.48 14.09
N ASP A 195 4.14 20.57 13.55
CA ASP A 195 3.60 21.91 13.68
C ASP A 195 3.56 22.69 12.35
N GLY A 196 3.75 22.00 11.23
CA GLY A 196 3.76 22.61 9.91
C GLY A 196 5.06 23.37 9.61
N TRP A 197 6.20 22.85 10.07
CA TRP A 197 7.50 23.43 9.77
C TRP A 197 7.67 23.75 8.28
N TYR A 198 8.00 25.01 7.98
CA TYR A 198 8.30 25.50 6.65
C TYR A 198 9.80 25.78 6.51
N GLY A 199 10.53 24.88 5.83
CA GLY A 199 11.99 24.94 5.72
C GLY A 199 12.52 26.14 4.95
N GLY A 200 11.87 26.53 3.86
CA GLY A 200 12.28 27.66 3.03
C GLY A 200 12.29 28.99 3.77
N ALA A 201 11.27 29.26 4.58
CA ALA A 201 11.22 30.41 5.47
C ALA A 201 11.92 30.15 6.82
N LYS A 202 12.30 28.91 7.12
CA LYS A 202 12.90 28.49 8.41
C LYS A 202 12.04 28.85 9.61
N GLU A 203 10.74 28.69 9.46
CA GLU A 203 9.73 28.96 10.49
C GLU A 203 8.73 27.80 10.59
N CYS A 204 8.05 27.69 11.72
CA CYS A 204 6.95 26.76 11.93
C CYS A 204 5.62 27.45 11.69
N ARG A 205 4.74 26.80 10.91
CA ARG A 205 3.39 27.28 10.60
C ARG A 205 2.38 26.23 11.00
N LYS A 206 1.49 26.61 11.91
CA LYS A 206 0.42 25.72 12.36
C LYS A 206 -0.68 25.63 11.33
N ILE A 207 -1.20 24.44 11.14
CA ILE A 207 -2.35 24.14 10.28
C ILE A 207 -3.45 23.49 11.11
N GLY A 208 -4.72 23.70 10.73
CA GLY A 208 -5.87 22.99 11.30
C GLY A 208 -6.04 21.61 10.68
N ASP A 209 -6.86 20.78 11.31
CA ASP A 209 -7.10 19.39 10.88
C ASP A 209 -7.71 19.29 9.48
N ASP A 210 -8.50 20.28 9.08
CA ASP A 210 -9.18 20.37 7.79
C ASP A 210 -8.41 21.18 6.73
N TYR A 211 -7.19 21.61 7.04
CA TYR A 211 -6.42 22.54 6.21
C TYR A 211 -6.30 22.11 4.74
N TYR A 212 -5.98 20.85 4.49
CA TYR A 212 -5.81 20.33 3.13
C TYR A 212 -7.12 20.04 2.40
N ARG A 213 -8.27 20.11 3.09
CA ARG A 213 -9.61 19.82 2.56
C ARG A 213 -9.68 18.41 1.93
N PHE A 214 -9.19 17.39 2.61
CA PHE A 214 -9.14 16.02 2.10
C PHE A 214 -10.48 15.46 1.60
N PRO A 215 -11.65 15.75 2.20
CA PRO A 215 -12.92 15.31 1.62
C PRO A 215 -13.16 15.82 0.19
N GLU A 216 -12.72 17.05 -0.13
CA GLU A 216 -12.77 17.61 -1.49
C GLU A 216 -11.75 16.90 -2.39
N VAL A 217 -10.53 16.67 -1.88
CA VAL A 217 -9.47 15.94 -2.60
C VAL A 217 -9.94 14.55 -2.99
N PHE A 218 -10.47 13.76 -2.06
CA PHE A 218 -10.93 12.40 -2.34
C PHE A 218 -12.04 12.35 -3.38
N ARG A 219 -12.97 13.32 -3.33
CA ARG A 219 -14.02 13.43 -4.31
C ARG A 219 -13.46 13.62 -5.72
N PHE A 220 -12.64 14.65 -5.96
CA PHE A 220 -12.11 14.88 -7.31
C PHE A 220 -11.09 13.82 -7.76
N VAL A 221 -10.35 13.19 -6.84
CA VAL A 221 -9.47 12.05 -7.15
C VAL A 221 -10.29 10.89 -7.71
N ARG A 222 -11.41 10.52 -7.08
CA ARG A 222 -12.30 9.46 -7.57
C ARG A 222 -13.04 9.85 -8.86
N GLU A 223 -13.36 11.13 -9.05
CA GLU A 223 -13.94 11.63 -10.30
C GLU A 223 -12.97 11.53 -11.49
N LEU A 224 -11.70 11.90 -11.28
CA LEU A 224 -10.65 11.82 -12.30
C LEU A 224 -10.19 10.40 -12.58
N GLN A 225 -10.12 9.56 -11.55
CA GLN A 225 -9.61 8.18 -11.60
C GLN A 225 -10.57 7.23 -10.85
N PRO A 226 -11.67 6.78 -11.46
CA PRO A 226 -12.72 6.00 -10.77
C PRO A 226 -12.27 4.65 -10.19
N LYS A 227 -11.12 4.13 -10.65
CA LYS A 227 -10.54 2.85 -10.18
C LYS A 227 -9.42 3.04 -9.17
N VAL A 228 -9.08 4.28 -8.80
CA VAL A 228 -8.01 4.56 -7.86
C VAL A 228 -8.40 4.13 -6.46
N CYS A 229 -7.49 3.46 -5.77
CA CYS A 229 -7.56 3.32 -4.32
C CYS A 229 -6.82 4.48 -3.65
N ILE A 230 -7.29 4.90 -2.48
CA ILE A 230 -6.72 6.01 -1.73
C ILE A 230 -6.12 5.48 -0.43
N PHE A 231 -4.81 5.74 -0.24
CA PHE A 231 -4.16 5.67 1.06
C PHE A 231 -4.09 7.08 1.68
N ALA A 232 -4.63 7.23 2.85
CA ALA A 232 -4.58 8.48 3.61
C ALA A 232 -4.55 8.23 5.13
N GLY A 233 -3.83 7.20 5.55
CA GLY A 233 -3.64 6.87 6.95
C GLY A 233 -4.93 6.65 7.71
N GLU A 234 -5.38 7.66 8.45
CA GLU A 234 -6.54 7.56 9.35
C GLU A 234 -7.77 8.31 8.87
N LEU A 235 -7.67 9.01 7.74
CA LEU A 235 -8.78 9.80 7.24
C LEU A 235 -9.93 8.89 6.81
N ASP A 236 -11.13 9.28 7.22
CA ASP A 236 -12.36 8.63 6.79
C ASP A 236 -12.47 8.71 5.25
N ASP A 237 -13.15 7.76 4.64
CA ASP A 237 -13.32 7.65 3.18
C ASP A 237 -12.04 7.25 2.40
N SER A 238 -10.93 6.90 3.06
CA SER A 238 -9.80 6.22 2.43
C SER A 238 -10.06 4.71 2.28
N ASP A 239 -9.39 4.07 1.32
CA ASP A 239 -9.48 2.63 1.08
C ASP A 239 -8.50 1.84 1.97
N PHE A 240 -7.39 2.48 2.31
CA PHE A 240 -6.36 1.91 3.16
C PHE A 240 -6.15 2.73 4.43
N ARG A 241 -5.72 2.03 5.48
CA ARG A 241 -5.23 2.63 6.72
C ARG A 241 -3.80 2.22 7.00
N TRP A 242 -3.08 3.06 7.72
CA TRP A 242 -1.74 2.79 8.19
C TRP A 242 -1.75 1.89 9.45
N PRO A 243 -0.80 0.93 9.62
CA PRO A 243 -0.75 0.06 10.81
C PRO A 243 -0.21 0.73 12.08
N GLY A 244 0.20 1.99 12.03
CA GLY A 244 0.83 2.68 13.16
C GLY A 244 2.32 2.38 13.34
N ASN A 245 2.94 1.72 12.37
CA ASN A 245 4.38 1.43 12.36
C ASN A 245 4.90 1.27 10.92
N GLU A 246 6.19 1.50 10.74
CA GLU A 246 6.94 1.33 9.48
C GLU A 246 7.85 0.09 9.54
N LYS A 247 7.38 -0.98 10.19
CA LYS A 247 8.16 -2.21 10.41
C LYS A 247 7.67 -3.39 9.57
N GLY A 248 6.60 -3.20 8.80
CA GLY A 248 5.93 -4.32 8.13
C GLY A 248 5.35 -5.32 9.12
N GLU A 249 4.68 -4.83 10.16
CA GLU A 249 4.09 -5.64 11.23
C GLU A 249 2.61 -5.33 11.39
N LEU A 250 1.78 -6.36 11.36
CA LEU A 250 0.35 -6.29 11.51
C LEU A 250 -0.12 -7.32 12.54
N ASP A 251 -1.11 -6.95 13.34
CA ASP A 251 -1.73 -7.86 14.32
C ASP A 251 -2.22 -9.14 13.64
N PRO A 252 -1.93 -10.33 14.19
CA PRO A 252 -2.35 -11.61 13.60
C PRO A 252 -3.86 -11.74 13.40
N ASN A 253 -4.65 -10.98 14.13
CA ASN A 253 -6.10 -10.92 14.04
C ASN A 253 -6.59 -9.57 13.49
N SER A 254 -5.75 -8.86 12.73
CA SER A 254 -6.16 -7.61 12.10
C SER A 254 -7.38 -7.83 11.21
N CYS A 255 -8.36 -6.95 11.30
CA CYS A 255 -9.54 -6.94 10.44
C CYS A 255 -9.57 -5.66 9.59
N ALA A 256 -10.18 -5.70 8.42
CA ALA A 256 -10.30 -4.54 7.55
C ALA A 256 -11.35 -3.53 8.06
N THR A 257 -12.18 -3.90 9.03
CA THR A 257 -13.16 -3.00 9.61
C THR A 257 -12.56 -2.16 10.73
N ILE A 258 -12.91 -0.88 10.76
CA ILE A 258 -12.48 0.06 11.81
C ILE A 258 -13.57 1.13 12.02
N CYS A 259 -13.75 1.60 13.26
CA CYS A 259 -14.55 2.79 13.53
C CYS A 259 -13.71 4.06 13.28
N THR A 260 -14.39 5.20 13.12
CA THR A 260 -13.74 6.51 13.07
C THR A 260 -12.78 6.69 14.23
N VAL A 261 -11.51 6.94 13.95
CA VAL A 261 -10.47 7.02 14.97
C VAL A 261 -10.17 8.47 15.35
N GLY A 262 -10.84 9.45 14.74
CA GLY A 262 -10.62 10.88 14.97
C GLY A 262 -9.23 11.37 14.54
N GLY A 263 -9.16 12.54 13.95
CA GLY A 263 -8.05 13.07 13.18
C GLY A 263 -6.66 13.09 13.84
N PHE A 264 -5.70 13.50 13.05
CA PHE A 264 -4.26 13.61 13.37
C PHE A 264 -3.92 14.55 14.54
N ALA A 265 -4.88 15.36 15.02
CA ALA A 265 -4.61 16.59 15.77
C ALA A 265 -4.16 16.43 17.23
N ASP A 266 -4.32 15.31 17.88
CA ASP A 266 -4.23 15.28 19.36
C ASP A 266 -3.02 14.53 19.93
N GLY A 267 -1.91 14.41 19.23
CA GLY A 267 -0.73 13.70 19.76
C GLY A 267 -0.99 12.21 20.01
N LYS A 268 -2.06 11.66 19.42
CA LYS A 268 -2.53 10.28 19.58
C LYS A 268 -1.53 9.24 19.10
N TYR A 269 -0.67 9.62 18.15
CA TYR A 269 0.43 8.75 17.66
C TYR A 269 1.39 8.30 18.76
N GLY A 270 1.54 9.05 19.84
CA GLY A 270 2.28 8.64 21.01
C GLY A 270 1.56 7.63 21.90
N ASN A 271 0.23 7.44 21.74
CA ASN A 271 -0.58 6.59 22.59
C ASN A 271 -0.52 5.11 22.11
N PRO A 272 0.02 4.18 22.93
CA PRO A 272 0.09 2.75 22.56
C PRO A 272 -1.27 2.10 22.28
N GLU A 273 -2.32 2.50 23.01
CA GLU A 273 -3.68 1.97 22.83
C GLU A 273 -4.23 2.35 21.46
N TYR A 274 -4.01 3.59 21.05
CA TYR A 274 -4.38 4.08 19.74
C TYR A 274 -3.66 3.31 18.62
N LYS A 275 -2.32 3.16 18.73
CA LYS A 275 -1.52 2.37 17.77
C LYS A 275 -2.00 0.92 17.68
N ASN A 276 -2.32 0.29 18.79
CA ASN A 276 -2.85 -1.07 18.79
C ASN A 276 -4.19 -1.14 18.08
N ARG A 277 -5.07 -0.15 18.27
CA ARG A 277 -6.39 -0.12 17.63
C ARG A 277 -6.31 0.07 16.12
N ILE A 278 -5.47 0.96 15.62
CA ILE A 278 -5.30 1.13 14.16
C ILE A 278 -4.62 -0.07 13.51
N ASN A 279 -3.71 -0.75 14.21
CA ASN A 279 -3.05 -1.96 13.74
C ASN A 279 -4.03 -3.13 13.63
N ARG A 280 -4.77 -3.41 14.68
CA ARG A 280 -5.71 -4.53 14.76
C ARG A 280 -7.02 -4.27 14.00
N GLY A 281 -7.50 -3.03 13.93
CA GLY A 281 -8.86 -2.71 13.52
C GLY A 281 -9.86 -2.97 14.64
N MET A 282 -11.15 -2.87 14.31
CA MET A 282 -12.26 -3.13 15.23
C MET A 282 -13.35 -3.93 14.51
N ARG A 283 -13.72 -5.08 15.04
CA ARG A 283 -14.82 -5.86 14.49
C ARG A 283 -16.17 -5.24 14.89
N ARG A 284 -17.18 -5.43 14.05
CA ARG A 284 -18.52 -4.85 14.27
C ARG A 284 -19.09 -5.11 15.65
N PHE A 285 -19.00 -6.33 16.16
CA PHE A 285 -19.54 -6.71 17.47
C PHE A 285 -18.75 -6.13 18.67
N GLU A 286 -17.56 -5.61 18.44
CA GLU A 286 -16.76 -4.90 19.45
C GLU A 286 -17.14 -3.41 19.53
N ASN A 287 -17.90 -2.90 18.54
CA ASN A 287 -18.33 -1.49 18.46
C ASN A 287 -19.56 -1.23 19.34
N THR A 288 -19.42 -1.31 20.64
CA THR A 288 -20.50 -1.10 21.61
C THR A 288 -21.00 0.35 21.65
N ALA A 289 -20.19 1.31 21.22
CA ALA A 289 -20.53 2.73 21.16
C ALA A 289 -21.32 3.11 19.90
N ALA A 290 -21.61 2.14 19.00
CA ALA A 290 -22.34 2.34 17.76
C ALA A 290 -21.75 3.46 16.88
N GLN A 291 -20.43 3.61 16.85
CA GLN A 291 -19.73 4.58 15.99
C GLN A 291 -19.83 4.15 14.52
N PRO A 292 -19.77 5.09 13.58
CA PRO A 292 -19.62 4.77 12.17
C PRO A 292 -18.41 3.85 11.93
N MET A 293 -18.59 2.84 11.10
CA MET A 293 -17.52 1.89 10.76
C MET A 293 -17.26 1.90 9.26
N PHE A 294 -16.01 1.67 8.90
CA PHE A 294 -15.49 1.67 7.54
C PHE A 294 -14.79 0.36 7.24
N PHE A 295 -14.77 -0.02 5.98
CA PHE A 295 -13.94 -1.10 5.48
C PHE A 295 -12.65 -0.49 4.91
N ARG A 296 -11.54 -0.67 5.61
CA ARG A 296 -10.22 -0.15 5.21
C ARG A 296 -9.16 -1.20 5.46
N VAL A 297 -8.57 -1.71 4.40
CA VAL A 297 -7.47 -2.68 4.49
C VAL A 297 -6.25 -2.00 5.10
N CYS A 298 -5.52 -2.72 5.93
CA CYS A 298 -4.27 -2.20 6.47
C CYS A 298 -3.16 -2.32 5.43
N GLU A 299 -2.58 -1.18 5.04
CA GLU A 299 -1.40 -1.16 4.20
C GLU A 299 -0.16 -1.02 5.08
N CYS A 300 0.73 -2.00 4.97
CA CYS A 300 1.91 -2.11 5.81
C CYS A 300 3.14 -1.73 5.00
N ASP A 301 3.58 -0.51 5.20
CA ASP A 301 4.77 0.06 4.58
C ASP A 301 6.01 -0.15 5.45
N PHE A 302 7.15 -0.38 4.82
CA PHE A 302 8.45 -0.42 5.47
C PHE A 302 9.57 -0.28 4.43
N PRO A 303 10.69 0.37 4.77
CA PRO A 303 11.79 0.52 3.85
C PRO A 303 12.58 -0.78 3.69
N MET A 304 13.05 -1.08 2.46
CA MET A 304 13.92 -2.21 2.19
C MET A 304 15.34 -1.99 2.71
N ARG A 305 15.76 -0.74 2.87
CA ARG A 305 17.00 -0.29 3.52
C ARG A 305 16.72 0.22 4.94
N PRO A 306 17.70 0.64 5.72
CA PRO A 306 17.45 1.26 7.03
C PRO A 306 16.53 2.48 6.96
N GLY A 307 16.71 3.36 5.94
CA GLY A 307 15.88 4.53 5.65
C GLY A 307 15.01 4.36 4.41
N TRP A 308 14.14 5.35 4.15
CA TRP A 308 13.27 5.42 2.98
C TRP A 308 14.00 5.89 1.74
N VAL A 309 15.00 6.76 1.91
CA VAL A 309 15.84 7.32 0.86
C VAL A 309 17.17 6.59 0.81
N TYR A 310 17.82 6.56 -0.35
CA TYR A 310 19.14 5.97 -0.48
C TYR A 310 20.21 6.80 0.24
N HIS A 311 21.00 6.12 1.07
CA HIS A 311 22.19 6.67 1.72
C HIS A 311 23.41 5.81 1.40
N GLU A 312 24.50 6.42 0.94
CA GLU A 312 25.74 5.69 0.59
C GLU A 312 26.30 4.89 1.78
N LYS A 313 26.18 5.43 3.00
CA LYS A 313 26.61 4.76 4.25
C LYS A 313 25.79 3.50 4.59
N GLU A 314 24.68 3.28 3.89
CA GLU A 314 23.78 2.12 4.08
C GLU A 314 23.99 1.03 3.02
N ARG A 315 24.99 1.17 2.15
CA ARG A 315 25.38 0.15 1.21
C ARG A 315 25.79 -1.13 1.98
N GLY A 316 25.30 -2.29 1.53
CA GLY A 316 25.46 -3.56 2.24
C GLY A 316 24.46 -3.78 3.39
N ARG A 317 23.45 -2.90 3.56
CA ARG A 317 22.44 -2.99 4.61
C ARG A 317 21.02 -3.22 4.09
N THR A 318 20.89 -3.66 2.86
CA THR A 318 19.60 -4.09 2.30
C THR A 318 19.05 -5.27 3.08
N LYS A 319 17.78 -5.21 3.46
CA LYS A 319 17.10 -6.31 4.16
C LYS A 319 17.06 -7.56 3.29
N SER A 320 17.33 -8.72 3.87
CA SER A 320 17.49 -9.99 3.15
C SER A 320 16.16 -10.49 2.56
N ALA A 321 16.24 -11.34 1.55
CA ALA A 321 15.08 -12.02 0.97
C ALA A 321 14.25 -12.78 2.02
N ALA A 322 14.90 -13.41 3.01
CA ALA A 322 14.21 -14.09 4.11
C ALA A 322 13.44 -13.12 5.01
N TYR A 323 14.02 -11.94 5.27
CA TYR A 323 13.31 -10.89 6.00
C TYR A 323 12.09 -10.38 5.24
N LEU A 324 12.21 -10.13 3.94
CA LEU A 324 11.07 -9.72 3.11
C LEU A 324 9.96 -10.80 3.11
N MET A 325 10.33 -12.09 3.06
CA MET A 325 9.35 -13.18 3.18
C MET A 325 8.70 -13.23 4.56
N GLN A 326 9.46 -12.99 5.62
CA GLN A 326 8.89 -12.89 6.97
C GLN A 326 7.89 -11.73 7.06
N ARG A 327 8.21 -10.55 6.49
CA ARG A 327 7.28 -9.41 6.44
C ARG A 327 6.02 -9.74 5.64
N TYR A 328 6.14 -10.48 4.52
CA TYR A 328 4.97 -10.96 3.78
C TYR A 328 4.02 -11.79 4.66
N LEU A 329 4.56 -12.71 5.46
CA LEU A 329 3.76 -13.50 6.40
C LEU A 329 3.12 -12.63 7.49
N ASN A 330 3.83 -11.59 7.96
CA ASN A 330 3.36 -10.70 9.02
C ASN A 330 2.41 -9.60 8.56
N THR A 331 2.31 -9.34 7.27
CA THR A 331 1.43 -8.32 6.67
C THR A 331 0.29 -8.97 5.89
N VAL A 332 0.56 -9.50 4.72
CA VAL A 332 -0.43 -10.19 3.87
C VAL A 332 -1.00 -11.41 4.59
N GLY A 333 -0.16 -12.17 5.30
CA GLY A 333 -0.60 -13.32 6.11
C GLY A 333 -1.45 -12.95 7.32
N ASN A 334 -1.57 -11.65 7.64
CA ASN A 334 -2.41 -11.11 8.70
C ASN A 334 -3.55 -10.22 8.17
N GLY A 335 -3.84 -10.26 6.85
CA GLY A 335 -5.00 -9.60 6.24
C GLY A 335 -4.75 -8.18 5.75
N GLY A 336 -3.50 -7.74 5.66
CA GLY A 336 -3.10 -6.46 5.08
C GLY A 336 -2.49 -6.60 3.69
N THR A 337 -1.89 -5.52 3.21
CA THR A 337 -1.01 -5.48 2.04
C THR A 337 0.42 -5.18 2.46
N MET A 338 1.37 -5.46 1.58
CA MET A 338 2.80 -5.23 1.81
C MET A 338 3.31 -4.19 0.82
N ASN A 339 3.68 -3.00 1.33
CA ASN A 339 4.26 -1.91 0.55
C ASN A 339 5.75 -1.74 0.91
N ILE A 340 6.64 -2.03 -0.04
CA ILE A 340 8.09 -2.06 0.19
C ILE A 340 8.69 -0.72 -0.26
N GLY A 341 9.39 -0.02 0.64
CA GLY A 341 10.16 1.16 0.32
C GLY A 341 11.36 0.82 -0.57
N ILE A 342 11.39 1.38 -1.77
CA ILE A 342 12.40 1.20 -2.81
C ILE A 342 13.19 2.50 -2.94
N ALA A 343 14.51 2.43 -2.79
CA ALA A 343 15.38 3.60 -2.74
C ALA A 343 16.47 3.55 -3.82
N PRO A 344 16.20 4.06 -5.04
CA PRO A 344 17.22 4.16 -6.08
C PRO A 344 18.38 5.08 -5.65
N ASN A 345 19.60 4.72 -6.05
CA ASN A 345 20.81 5.48 -5.77
C ASN A 345 20.92 6.80 -6.56
N LYS A 346 22.00 7.55 -6.40
CA LYS A 346 22.23 8.84 -7.10
C LYS A 346 22.29 8.72 -8.63
N ASP A 347 22.64 7.55 -9.16
CA ASP A 347 22.58 7.29 -10.60
C ASP A 347 21.15 7.01 -11.11
N GLY A 348 20.16 6.94 -10.20
CA GLY A 348 18.78 6.62 -10.55
C GLY A 348 18.59 5.15 -10.92
N ARG A 349 19.26 4.24 -10.17
CA ARG A 349 19.20 2.78 -10.34
C ARG A 349 19.16 2.10 -8.98
N LEU A 350 18.67 0.87 -8.93
CA LEU A 350 18.80 0.01 -7.76
C LEU A 350 20.19 -0.64 -7.73
N ASP A 351 20.79 -0.72 -6.56
CA ASP A 351 22.03 -1.47 -6.34
C ASP A 351 21.77 -2.97 -6.52
N GLU A 352 22.83 -3.74 -6.83
CA GLU A 352 22.72 -5.19 -7.06
C GLU A 352 22.15 -5.94 -5.85
N GLU A 353 22.47 -5.50 -4.64
CA GLU A 353 21.95 -6.07 -3.41
C GLU A 353 20.41 -5.95 -3.30
N ASP A 354 19.83 -4.81 -3.70
CA ASP A 354 18.38 -4.60 -3.72
C ASP A 354 17.71 -5.52 -4.74
N VAL A 355 18.28 -5.56 -5.95
CA VAL A 355 17.81 -6.44 -7.04
C VAL A 355 17.84 -7.91 -6.61
N LYS A 356 18.91 -8.32 -5.91
CA LYS A 356 19.10 -9.70 -5.43
C LYS A 356 18.11 -10.04 -4.32
N ALA A 357 17.90 -9.13 -3.35
CA ALA A 357 16.93 -9.32 -2.29
C ALA A 357 15.50 -9.45 -2.82
N LEU A 358 15.10 -8.61 -3.78
CA LEU A 358 13.78 -8.69 -4.42
C LEU A 358 13.59 -10.02 -5.18
N LYS A 359 14.53 -10.42 -6.04
CA LYS A 359 14.47 -11.71 -6.75
C LYS A 359 14.44 -12.89 -5.79
N GLY A 360 15.27 -12.82 -4.74
CA GLY A 360 15.31 -13.82 -3.69
C GLY A 360 13.99 -13.95 -2.95
N PHE A 361 13.34 -12.83 -2.62
CA PHE A 361 12.01 -12.83 -2.01
C PHE A 361 10.99 -13.58 -2.87
N LYS A 362 10.95 -13.30 -4.18
CA LYS A 362 10.04 -14.02 -5.11
C LYS A 362 10.34 -15.52 -5.11
N THR A 363 11.62 -15.91 -5.14
CA THR A 363 12.03 -17.31 -5.10
C THR A 363 11.58 -18.00 -3.80
N LEU A 364 11.79 -17.37 -2.64
CA LEU A 364 11.36 -17.92 -1.35
C LEU A 364 9.84 -18.00 -1.26
N LYS A 365 9.12 -16.97 -1.75
CA LYS A 365 7.66 -16.96 -1.76
C LYS A 365 7.10 -18.10 -2.60
N ASP A 366 7.65 -18.34 -3.81
CA ASP A 366 7.20 -19.44 -4.66
C ASP A 366 7.49 -20.81 -4.01
N ALA A 367 8.63 -20.98 -3.38
CA ALA A 367 8.99 -22.23 -2.68
C ALA A 367 8.18 -22.47 -1.40
N PHE A 368 7.69 -21.39 -0.76
CA PHE A 368 6.95 -21.47 0.49
C PHE A 368 5.54 -22.06 0.33
N PHE A 369 4.96 -21.93 -0.86
CA PHE A 369 3.62 -22.41 -1.18
C PHE A 369 3.69 -23.62 -2.13
N GLY A 370 4.51 -24.60 -1.78
CA GLY A 370 4.64 -25.86 -2.51
C GLY A 370 3.50 -26.85 -2.27
N ASP A 371 3.40 -27.88 -3.11
CA ASP A 371 2.38 -28.93 -3.02
C ASP A 371 2.53 -29.77 -1.73
N CYS A 372 1.39 -30.19 -1.19
CA CYS A 372 1.33 -30.87 0.11
C CYS A 372 1.94 -32.28 0.13
N HIS A 373 1.93 -33.04 -0.97
CA HIS A 373 2.43 -34.44 -1.04
C HIS A 373 2.09 -35.30 0.19
N GLY A 374 0.86 -35.18 0.71
CA GLY A 374 0.38 -35.90 1.89
C GLY A 374 0.64 -35.23 3.25
N LYS A 375 1.41 -34.14 3.29
CA LYS A 375 1.68 -33.36 4.51
C LYS A 375 1.60 -31.86 4.21
N CYS A 376 1.21 -31.07 5.20
CA CYS A 376 1.23 -29.60 5.11
C CYS A 376 1.77 -28.96 6.39
N ASN A 377 2.36 -27.79 6.27
CA ASN A 377 2.75 -26.91 7.37
C ASN A 377 2.46 -25.43 7.11
N VAL A 378 1.82 -25.12 5.99
CA VAL A 378 1.36 -23.77 5.67
C VAL A 378 -0.14 -23.82 5.36
N ILE A 379 -0.90 -23.03 6.10
CA ILE A 379 -2.37 -22.93 6.00
C ILE A 379 -2.70 -21.55 5.53
N VAL A 380 -3.41 -21.43 4.40
CA VAL A 380 -3.92 -20.17 3.87
C VAL A 380 -5.44 -20.19 3.92
N ALA A 381 -6.01 -19.26 4.68
CA ALA A 381 -7.46 -19.15 4.81
C ALA A 381 -7.92 -17.72 4.49
N TRP A 382 -9.12 -17.57 3.92
CA TRP A 382 -9.70 -16.28 3.57
C TRP A 382 -11.22 -16.37 3.44
N GLU A 383 -11.88 -15.23 3.37
CA GLU A 383 -13.30 -15.12 3.02
C GLU A 383 -13.51 -14.17 1.84
N ASP A 384 -14.62 -14.31 1.14
CA ASP A 384 -15.07 -13.32 0.17
C ASP A 384 -15.62 -12.09 0.93
N VAL A 385 -14.85 -11.02 0.90
CA VAL A 385 -15.19 -9.77 1.61
C VAL A 385 -16.06 -8.81 0.80
N SER A 386 -16.60 -9.23 -0.34
CA SER A 386 -17.52 -8.39 -1.15
C SER A 386 -18.74 -7.91 -0.34
N ASN A 387 -19.13 -8.71 0.66
CA ASN A 387 -20.16 -8.36 1.63
C ASN A 387 -19.63 -7.91 2.99
N GLY A 388 -18.34 -7.58 3.09
CA GLY A 388 -17.62 -7.24 4.30
C GLY A 388 -17.02 -8.46 5.00
N GLU A 389 -16.32 -8.23 6.11
CA GLU A 389 -15.76 -9.32 6.94
C GLU A 389 -16.84 -9.86 7.88
N ILE A 390 -17.26 -11.09 7.67
CA ILE A 390 -18.33 -11.75 8.42
C ILE A 390 -17.88 -12.98 9.20
N SER A 391 -16.63 -13.43 9.01
CA SER A 391 -16.08 -14.56 9.77
C SER A 391 -15.83 -14.20 11.23
N LYS A 392 -16.06 -15.18 12.10
CA LYS A 392 -15.77 -15.11 13.53
C LYS A 392 -15.22 -16.44 13.98
N ASP A 393 -14.06 -16.42 14.61
CA ASP A 393 -13.44 -17.57 15.23
C ASP A 393 -13.31 -18.79 14.31
N TRP A 394 -12.18 -18.93 13.66
CA TRP A 394 -11.89 -20.07 12.81
C TRP A 394 -10.80 -20.96 13.41
N THR A 395 -10.86 -22.24 13.10
CA THR A 395 -9.90 -23.23 13.55
C THR A 395 -9.57 -24.24 12.45
N VAL A 396 -8.32 -24.70 12.47
CA VAL A 396 -7.91 -25.95 11.80
C VAL A 396 -7.44 -26.91 12.87
N LYS A 397 -7.98 -28.12 12.88
CA LYS A 397 -7.59 -29.19 13.80
C LYS A 397 -6.91 -30.29 13.02
N TYR A 398 -5.92 -30.88 13.65
CA TYR A 398 -5.35 -32.16 13.29
C TYR A 398 -5.70 -33.14 14.41
N LYS A 399 -6.58 -34.12 14.13
CA LYS A 399 -7.24 -34.93 15.16
C LYS A 399 -7.94 -33.99 16.16
N ASP A 400 -7.73 -34.18 17.45
CA ASP A 400 -8.34 -33.34 18.50
C ASP A 400 -7.58 -32.05 18.82
N LYS A 401 -6.38 -31.84 18.20
CA LYS A 401 -5.54 -30.69 18.49
C LYS A 401 -5.78 -29.54 17.51
N VAL A 402 -6.04 -28.34 18.02
CA VAL A 402 -6.04 -27.10 17.22
C VAL A 402 -4.61 -26.80 16.79
N VAL A 403 -4.34 -26.77 15.48
CA VAL A 403 -3.04 -26.49 14.88
C VAL A 403 -2.95 -25.05 14.32
N ALA A 404 -4.09 -24.46 13.96
CA ALA A 404 -4.18 -23.05 13.57
C ALA A 404 -5.54 -22.49 13.97
N SER A 405 -5.58 -21.20 14.27
CA SER A 405 -6.81 -20.48 14.61
C SER A 405 -6.66 -18.98 14.40
N GLY A 406 -7.78 -18.29 14.48
CA GLY A 406 -7.87 -16.84 14.48
C GLY A 406 -9.27 -16.36 14.77
N THR A 407 -9.44 -15.07 15.00
CA THR A 407 -10.73 -14.46 15.34
C THR A 407 -11.43 -13.82 14.13
N THR A 408 -10.77 -13.72 13.00
CA THR A 408 -11.30 -13.25 11.72
C THR A 408 -10.50 -13.83 10.56
N LEU A 409 -11.11 -13.98 9.40
CA LEU A 409 -10.46 -14.41 8.16
C LEU A 409 -10.04 -13.22 7.31
N GLY A 410 -11.00 -12.38 6.94
CA GLY A 410 -10.76 -11.26 6.03
C GLY A 410 -10.21 -11.72 4.69
N ILE A 411 -9.42 -10.85 4.04
CA ILE A 411 -8.90 -11.10 2.70
C ILE A 411 -7.85 -12.21 2.63
N LYS A 412 -7.09 -12.45 3.72
CA LYS A 412 -6.10 -13.55 3.77
C LYS A 412 -5.56 -13.77 5.19
N ARG A 413 -5.40 -15.05 5.55
CA ARG A 413 -4.62 -15.47 6.73
C ARG A 413 -3.64 -16.55 6.31
N ILE A 414 -2.38 -16.40 6.72
CA ILE A 414 -1.34 -17.42 6.52
C ILE A 414 -0.85 -17.84 7.90
N ARG A 415 -0.93 -19.15 8.18
CA ARG A 415 -0.40 -19.73 9.41
C ARG A 415 0.63 -20.79 9.06
N VAL A 416 1.78 -20.71 9.70
CA VAL A 416 2.91 -21.60 9.48
C VAL A 416 3.11 -22.43 10.72
N LEU A 417 2.92 -23.74 10.58
CA LEU A 417 3.09 -24.71 11.66
C LEU A 417 4.57 -24.98 11.90
N ASP A 418 4.93 -25.31 13.13
CA ASP A 418 6.31 -25.70 13.46
C ASP A 418 6.66 -27.07 12.88
N GLU A 419 5.67 -27.97 12.84
CA GLU A 419 5.80 -29.32 12.28
C GLU A 419 4.74 -29.55 11.21
N ALA A 420 5.12 -30.29 10.16
CA ALA A 420 4.18 -30.70 9.13
C ALA A 420 3.25 -31.80 9.65
N VAL A 421 1.97 -31.66 9.37
CA VAL A 421 0.91 -32.63 9.72
C VAL A 421 0.34 -33.27 8.45
N PRO A 422 -0.17 -34.52 8.53
CA PRO A 422 -0.91 -35.13 7.42
C PRO A 422 -2.10 -34.26 7.01
N ASN A 423 -2.25 -34.00 5.70
CA ASN A 423 -3.31 -33.09 5.22
C ASN A 423 -4.70 -33.76 5.08
N ASN A 424 -4.75 -35.11 5.07
CA ASN A 424 -6.00 -35.86 4.93
C ASN A 424 -6.87 -35.88 6.21
N ASP A 425 -6.26 -35.57 7.36
CA ASP A 425 -6.91 -35.64 8.67
C ASP A 425 -7.15 -34.22 9.25
N LEU A 426 -7.16 -33.19 8.41
CA LEU A 426 -7.38 -31.82 8.84
C LEU A 426 -8.87 -31.48 8.83
N GLU A 427 -9.36 -30.98 9.94
CA GLU A 427 -10.71 -30.46 10.09
C GLU A 427 -10.69 -28.93 10.09
N TRP A 428 -11.43 -28.33 9.18
CA TRP A 428 -11.63 -26.89 9.09
C TRP A 428 -12.98 -26.51 9.68
N ASN A 429 -13.01 -25.46 10.50
CA ASN A 429 -14.23 -24.87 11.02
C ASN A 429 -14.12 -23.35 11.09
N SER A 430 -15.20 -22.64 10.78
CA SER A 430 -15.31 -21.20 10.93
C SER A 430 -16.77 -20.80 11.28
N GLY A 431 -16.88 -19.80 12.16
CA GLY A 431 -18.15 -19.20 12.53
C GLY A 431 -18.41 -17.88 11.82
N ASN A 432 -19.64 -17.38 11.90
CA ASN A 432 -20.04 -16.06 11.43
C ASN A 432 -20.29 -15.12 12.61
N ILE A 433 -20.17 -13.82 12.37
CA ILE A 433 -20.64 -12.82 13.34
C ILE A 433 -22.17 -12.88 13.49
N ASP A 434 -22.67 -12.68 14.70
CA ASP A 434 -24.09 -12.62 14.97
C ASP A 434 -24.76 -11.50 14.17
N GLY A 435 -25.91 -11.79 13.54
CA GLY A 435 -26.68 -10.85 12.74
C GLY A 435 -26.35 -10.85 11.23
N THR A 436 -25.57 -11.80 10.73
CA THR A 436 -25.49 -12.07 9.29
C THR A 436 -26.87 -12.55 8.82
N PRO A 437 -27.50 -11.89 7.82
CA PRO A 437 -28.82 -12.29 7.35
C PRO A 437 -28.86 -13.76 6.91
N PRO A 438 -29.96 -14.49 7.19
CA PRO A 438 -30.13 -15.83 6.65
C PRO A 438 -30.12 -15.79 5.12
N GLY A 439 -29.20 -16.53 4.49
CA GLY A 439 -29.08 -16.61 3.04
C GLY A 439 -27.91 -15.78 2.42
N GLU A 440 -27.19 -14.98 3.18
CA GLU A 440 -25.89 -14.48 2.73
C GLU A 440 -24.90 -15.65 2.68
N VAL A 441 -24.36 -15.90 1.48
CA VAL A 441 -23.45 -17.04 1.27
C VAL A 441 -22.13 -16.75 1.96
N TYR A 442 -21.91 -17.45 3.05
CA TYR A 442 -20.61 -17.48 3.70
C TYR A 442 -19.61 -18.24 2.83
N SER A 443 -18.54 -17.58 2.41
CA SER A 443 -17.57 -18.13 1.47
C SER A 443 -16.16 -18.19 2.06
N ALA A 444 -16.01 -18.73 3.26
CA ALA A 444 -14.68 -19.05 3.80
C ALA A 444 -14.03 -20.14 2.95
N ARG A 445 -12.74 -19.99 2.73
CA ARG A 445 -11.90 -20.91 1.96
C ARG A 445 -10.66 -21.21 2.74
N VAL A 446 -10.12 -22.41 2.55
CA VAL A 446 -8.83 -22.83 3.08
C VAL A 446 -8.03 -23.57 2.03
N ARG A 447 -6.73 -23.35 2.00
CA ARG A 447 -5.76 -24.11 1.21
C ARG A 447 -4.60 -24.52 2.08
N PHE A 448 -4.04 -25.67 1.77
CA PHE A 448 -2.92 -26.23 2.47
C PHE A 448 -1.72 -26.31 1.54
N TYR A 449 -0.53 -26.01 2.07
CA TYR A 449 0.72 -26.04 1.34
C TYR A 449 1.81 -26.67 2.20
N TYR A 450 2.90 -27.05 1.55
CA TYR A 450 4.09 -27.55 2.22
C TYR A 450 5.28 -26.63 1.90
N ALA A 451 5.93 -26.14 2.94
CA ALA A 451 7.21 -25.48 2.87
C ALA A 451 8.29 -26.36 3.47
N ASP A 452 9.47 -26.38 2.85
CA ASP A 452 10.64 -27.08 3.41
C ASP A 452 10.90 -26.57 4.85
N PRO A 453 11.09 -27.44 5.85
CA PRO A 453 11.35 -27.05 7.24
C PRO A 453 12.57 -26.12 7.41
N GLU A 454 13.63 -26.29 6.59
CA GLU A 454 14.79 -25.40 6.61
C GLU A 454 14.42 -24.00 6.10
N LEU A 455 13.54 -23.92 5.09
CA LEU A 455 13.02 -22.64 4.61
C LEU A 455 12.14 -21.95 5.68
N VAL A 456 11.27 -22.70 6.35
CA VAL A 456 10.45 -22.18 7.46
C VAL A 456 11.34 -21.64 8.57
N LYS A 457 12.37 -22.39 8.97
CA LYS A 457 13.32 -21.97 10.00
C LYS A 457 14.08 -20.70 9.58
N LEU A 458 14.57 -20.64 8.34
CA LEU A 458 15.25 -19.48 7.79
C LEU A 458 14.36 -18.22 7.87
N VAL A 459 13.12 -18.31 7.41
CA VAL A 459 12.19 -17.18 7.40
C VAL A 459 11.81 -16.74 8.82
N LYS A 460 11.52 -17.68 9.72
CA LYS A 460 11.18 -17.38 11.13
C LYS A 460 12.31 -16.70 11.89
N SER A 461 13.56 -17.04 11.60
CA SER A 461 14.74 -16.49 12.28
C SER A 461 15.31 -15.22 11.65
N ALA A 462 14.75 -14.75 10.53
CA ALA A 462 15.23 -13.56 9.84
C ALA A 462 15.07 -12.29 10.69
N THR A 463 16.09 -11.45 10.71
CA THR A 463 16.12 -10.15 11.37
C THR A 463 16.53 -9.05 10.38
N THR A 464 16.46 -7.79 10.77
CA THR A 464 16.94 -6.66 9.95
C THR A 464 18.41 -6.79 9.55
N ASP A 465 19.20 -7.50 10.34
CA ASP A 465 20.64 -7.71 10.16
C ASP A 465 20.99 -9.09 9.63
N SER A 466 20.00 -9.85 9.11
CA SER A 466 20.20 -11.24 8.64
C SER A 466 21.16 -11.38 7.45
N GLY A 467 21.55 -10.28 6.81
CA GLY A 467 22.42 -10.29 5.64
C GLY A 467 21.76 -10.93 4.41
N GLU A 468 22.59 -11.22 3.42
CA GLU A 468 22.13 -11.79 2.16
C GLU A 468 21.59 -13.22 2.31
N THR A 469 20.50 -13.55 1.59
CA THR A 469 19.92 -14.89 1.56
C THR A 469 20.35 -15.64 0.30
N ASP A 470 21.03 -16.78 0.45
CA ASP A 470 21.22 -17.71 -0.65
C ASP A 470 19.92 -18.44 -0.99
N THR A 471 19.35 -18.13 -2.14
CA THR A 471 18.07 -18.69 -2.60
C THR A 471 18.24 -19.80 -3.64
N ALA A 472 19.47 -20.14 -4.04
CA ALA A 472 19.73 -21.08 -5.13
C ALA A 472 19.08 -22.46 -4.89
N LYS A 473 19.09 -22.96 -3.66
CA LYS A 473 18.51 -24.26 -3.30
C LYS A 473 16.98 -24.32 -3.40
N TRP A 474 16.27 -23.17 -3.47
CA TRP A 474 14.81 -23.12 -3.60
C TRP A 474 14.31 -22.73 -4.99
N MET A 475 15.19 -22.46 -5.96
CA MET A 475 14.82 -21.99 -7.29
C MET A 475 13.93 -22.95 -8.09
N THR A 476 13.88 -24.22 -7.73
CA THR A 476 13.14 -25.26 -8.46
C THR A 476 11.83 -25.70 -7.81
N ALA A 477 11.54 -25.27 -6.59
CA ALA A 477 10.42 -25.78 -5.78
C ALA A 477 9.03 -25.25 -6.16
N GLY A 478 8.92 -24.18 -6.94
CA GLY A 478 7.66 -23.41 -7.14
C GLY A 478 6.85 -23.73 -8.39
N LYS A 479 6.89 -24.93 -8.98
CA LYS A 479 6.28 -25.15 -10.33
C LYS A 479 5.08 -26.08 -10.42
N GLN A 480 4.46 -26.56 -9.34
CA GLN A 480 3.27 -27.41 -9.45
C GLN A 480 2.13 -26.95 -8.53
N GLY A 481 0.91 -27.06 -9.04
CA GLY A 481 -0.29 -26.41 -8.51
C GLY A 481 -0.85 -27.00 -7.22
N ALA A 482 -1.54 -26.16 -6.45
CA ALA A 482 -2.15 -26.47 -5.16
C ALA A 482 -3.44 -27.29 -5.29
N THR A 483 -3.63 -28.29 -4.42
CA THR A 483 -4.90 -29.02 -4.28
C THR A 483 -5.90 -28.17 -3.50
N THR A 484 -7.05 -27.86 -4.12
CA THR A 484 -8.16 -27.15 -3.48
C THR A 484 -9.13 -28.18 -2.89
N THR A 485 -9.35 -28.16 -1.59
CA THR A 485 -10.48 -28.86 -0.95
C THR A 485 -11.64 -27.86 -0.78
N HIS A 486 -12.81 -28.24 -1.28
CA HIS A 486 -14.08 -27.48 -1.15
C HIS A 486 -14.74 -27.73 0.19
#